data_ce58250b70f9b773472dbaf93994d9c8
#
_entry.id   ce58250b70f9b773472dbaf93994d9c8
#
_cell.length_a   1.000
_cell.length_b   1.000
_cell.length_c   1.000
_cell.angle_alpha   90.00
_cell.angle_beta   90.00
_cell.angle_gamma   90.00
#
_symmetry.space_group_name_H-M   'P 1'
#
loop_
_entity.id
_entity.type
_entity.pdbx_description
1 polymer ?
#
loop_
_entity_poly.entity_id
_entity_poly.type
_entity_poly.pdbx_seq_one_letter_code
_entity_poly.pdbx_strand_id
1 'polypeptide(L)'
;MFLACAAMGDIPTDSSGHRARLRERLFDGSDKALLDHELVEYLLTLAIPRRDTKALAKQLIARFGGVGPLLDAAPQALRAEGLSEGTIGALKIAEATALRLLETKIEGRPILSSWDALGDYLQAAMSHSPVEEVRILFLNAKNMLIANEAMWRGSVDEASVHVREVIARAIALGATAIIIVHNHPSGDPSPSQQDIRLTRDLIDAGRHMKIAVHDHVIVAAQGRSSMKAMGLI
;
A
#
# COMPACT_ATOMS: atom_id res chain seq x y z
N MET A 1 -14.03 -61.21 33.59
CA MET A 1 -13.66 -61.00 32.18
C MET A 1 -13.92 -59.53 31.87
N PHE A 2 -12.92 -58.69 32.16
CA PHE A 2 -13.01 -57.26 31.98
C PHE A 2 -12.31 -56.91 30.66
N LEU A 3 -13.08 -56.35 29.72
CA LEU A 3 -12.56 -55.79 28.51
C LEU A 3 -12.03 -54.35 28.83
N ALA A 4 -10.76 -54.16 28.65
CA ALA A 4 -10.12 -52.87 28.73
C ALA A 4 -10.49 -52.07 27.47
N CYS A 5 -11.13 -50.92 27.66
CA CYS A 5 -11.35 -49.91 26.64
C CYS A 5 -10.02 -49.16 26.45
N ALA A 6 -9.38 -49.42 25.34
CA ALA A 6 -8.17 -48.68 24.95
C ALA A 6 -8.59 -47.25 24.59
N ALA A 7 -8.08 -46.26 25.34
CA ALA A 7 -8.17 -44.87 24.99
C ALA A 7 -7.39 -44.65 23.70
N MET A 8 -8.05 -44.28 22.63
CA MET A 8 -7.40 -43.72 21.42
C MET A 8 -6.75 -42.41 21.82
N GLY A 9 -5.42 -42.46 21.96
CA GLY A 9 -4.62 -41.27 22.16
C GLY A 9 -4.79 -40.34 20.97
N ASP A 10 -5.13 -39.09 21.25
CA ASP A 10 -5.11 -38.00 20.29
C ASP A 10 -3.72 -37.97 19.64
N ILE A 11 -3.66 -38.23 18.36
CA ILE A 11 -2.47 -37.99 17.54
C ILE A 11 -2.28 -36.46 17.55
N PRO A 12 -1.16 -35.95 18.11
CA PRO A 12 -0.89 -34.50 18.08
C PRO A 12 -0.81 -34.10 16.60
N THR A 13 -1.79 -33.32 16.14
CA THR A 13 -1.67 -32.69 14.83
C THR A 13 -0.41 -31.83 14.83
N ASP A 14 0.52 -32.08 13.90
CA ASP A 14 1.84 -31.44 13.73
C ASP A 14 1.80 -29.89 13.65
N SER A 15 0.62 -29.30 13.74
CA SER A 15 0.35 -27.87 13.66
C SER A 15 0.98 -27.03 14.79
N SER A 16 1.13 -27.59 16.02
CA SER A 16 1.74 -26.85 17.15
C SER A 16 3.25 -26.72 16.97
N GLY A 17 3.92 -27.79 16.53
CA GLY A 17 5.35 -27.76 16.22
C GLY A 17 5.69 -26.89 15.00
N HIS A 18 4.80 -26.87 14.00
CA HIS A 18 4.99 -26.03 12.82
C HIS A 18 4.93 -24.52 13.15
N ARG A 19 3.95 -24.09 13.92
CA ARG A 19 3.86 -22.67 14.38
C ARG A 19 5.04 -22.25 15.23
N ALA A 20 5.55 -23.13 16.08
CA ALA A 20 6.76 -22.85 16.87
C ALA A 20 7.97 -22.62 15.96
N ARG A 21 8.16 -23.47 14.95
CA ARG A 21 9.25 -23.31 13.95
C ARG A 21 9.12 -22.02 13.14
N LEU A 22 7.92 -21.64 12.71
CA LEU A 22 7.70 -20.36 12.01
C LEU A 22 8.07 -19.17 12.90
N ARG A 23 7.69 -19.24 14.17
CA ARG A 23 7.99 -18.19 15.16
C ARG A 23 9.49 -18.07 15.42
N GLU A 24 10.19 -19.20 15.60
CA GLU A 24 11.64 -19.21 15.76
C GLU A 24 12.33 -18.56 14.56
N ARG A 25 11.98 -18.97 13.34
CA ARG A 25 12.52 -18.38 12.11
C ARG A 25 12.23 -16.87 12.00
N LEU A 26 11.04 -16.42 12.42
CA LEU A 26 10.70 -15.01 12.46
C LEU A 26 11.58 -14.24 13.46
N PHE A 27 11.90 -14.84 14.62
CA PHE A 27 12.72 -14.21 15.65
C PHE A 27 14.23 -14.23 15.34
N ASP A 28 14.69 -15.15 14.52
CA ASP A 28 16.07 -15.21 14.02
C ASP A 28 16.46 -14.03 13.12
N GLY A 29 15.49 -13.18 12.74
CA GLY A 29 15.70 -11.82 12.25
C GLY A 29 16.26 -11.67 10.84
N SER A 30 16.27 -12.70 10.00
CA SER A 30 16.57 -12.52 8.60
C SER A 30 15.31 -12.07 7.84
N ASP A 31 15.39 -11.00 7.05
CA ASP A 31 14.28 -10.45 6.24
C ASP A 31 13.63 -11.49 5.30
N LYS A 32 14.30 -12.62 5.08
CA LYS A 32 13.84 -13.73 4.24
C LYS A 32 13.62 -15.03 5.02
N ALA A 33 13.50 -14.95 6.33
CA ALA A 33 13.31 -16.14 7.17
C ALA A 33 12.02 -16.88 6.86
N LEU A 34 10.97 -16.18 6.43
CA LEU A 34 9.69 -16.74 6.03
C LEU A 34 9.39 -16.45 4.56
N LEU A 35 8.84 -17.46 3.87
CA LEU A 35 8.25 -17.26 2.55
C LEU A 35 6.93 -16.48 2.69
N ASP A 36 6.47 -15.82 1.62
CA ASP A 36 5.25 -15.00 1.62
C ASP A 36 4.04 -15.72 2.23
N HIS A 37 3.82 -16.97 1.81
CA HIS A 37 2.71 -17.75 2.36
C HIS A 37 2.92 -18.15 3.83
N GLU A 38 4.15 -18.30 4.29
CA GLU A 38 4.48 -18.59 5.69
C GLU A 38 4.27 -17.35 6.57
N LEU A 39 4.60 -16.16 6.04
CA LEU A 39 4.33 -14.89 6.69
C LEU A 39 2.82 -14.68 6.89
N VAL A 40 2.04 -14.87 5.82
CA VAL A 40 0.57 -14.76 5.88
C VAL A 40 0.00 -15.87 6.76
N GLU A 41 0.50 -17.10 6.68
CA GLU A 41 0.10 -18.21 7.55
C GLU A 41 0.25 -17.84 9.02
N TYR A 42 1.42 -17.32 9.41
CA TYR A 42 1.68 -16.93 10.78
C TYR A 42 0.78 -15.77 11.22
N LEU A 43 0.59 -14.75 10.38
CA LEU A 43 -0.32 -13.63 10.65
C LEU A 43 -1.76 -14.13 10.89
N LEU A 44 -2.25 -15.03 10.05
CA LEU A 44 -3.57 -15.64 10.20
C LEU A 44 -3.72 -16.45 11.50
N THR A 45 -2.66 -17.07 12.01
CA THR A 45 -2.73 -17.81 13.28
C THR A 45 -3.09 -16.92 14.47
N LEU A 46 -2.80 -15.62 14.41
CA LEU A 46 -3.13 -14.66 15.47
C LEU A 46 -4.64 -14.42 15.56
N ALA A 47 -5.34 -14.48 14.43
CA ALA A 47 -6.80 -14.32 14.35
C ALA A 47 -7.57 -15.66 14.33
N ILE A 48 -6.89 -16.76 13.96
CA ILE A 48 -7.49 -18.10 13.84
C ILE A 48 -6.66 -19.09 14.69
N PRO A 49 -6.76 -19.07 16.01
CA PRO A 49 -5.77 -19.69 16.89
C PRO A 49 -5.78 -21.24 16.88
N ARG A 50 -6.85 -21.89 16.52
CA ARG A 50 -7.03 -23.36 16.67
C ARG A 50 -7.12 -24.14 15.36
N ARG A 51 -6.90 -23.49 14.21
CA ARG A 51 -6.98 -24.12 12.88
C ARG A 51 -5.65 -24.04 12.16
N ASP A 52 -5.37 -25.02 11.31
CA ASP A 52 -4.30 -24.90 10.34
C ASP A 52 -4.66 -23.81 9.32
N THR A 53 -3.78 -22.84 9.16
CA THR A 53 -3.95 -21.67 8.28
C THR A 53 -3.08 -21.74 7.03
N LYS A 54 -2.27 -22.79 6.87
CA LYS A 54 -1.35 -22.95 5.74
C LYS A 54 -2.05 -23.01 4.38
N ALA A 55 -3.10 -23.84 4.30
CA ALA A 55 -3.87 -23.97 3.05
C ALA A 55 -4.57 -22.66 2.71
N LEU A 56 -5.16 -21.98 3.71
CA LEU A 56 -5.81 -20.69 3.56
C LEU A 56 -4.81 -19.60 3.12
N ALA A 57 -3.62 -19.54 3.73
CA ALA A 57 -2.59 -18.58 3.35
C ALA A 57 -2.17 -18.75 1.88
N LYS A 58 -1.93 -19.98 1.44
CA LYS A 58 -1.59 -20.26 0.03
C LYS A 58 -2.73 -19.90 -0.92
N GLN A 59 -3.97 -20.18 -0.56
CA GLN A 59 -5.14 -19.80 -1.35
C GLN A 59 -5.25 -18.28 -1.48
N LEU A 60 -5.12 -17.54 -0.39
CA LEU A 60 -5.20 -16.07 -0.41
C LEU A 60 -4.07 -15.45 -1.23
N ILE A 61 -2.81 -15.91 -1.05
CA ILE A 61 -1.69 -15.45 -1.86
C ILE A 61 -1.94 -15.70 -3.35
N ALA A 62 -2.40 -16.89 -3.72
CA ALA A 62 -2.70 -17.21 -5.12
C ALA A 62 -3.87 -16.37 -5.67
N ARG A 63 -4.89 -16.13 -4.85
CA ARG A 63 -6.10 -15.38 -5.23
C ARG A 63 -5.83 -13.89 -5.45
N PHE A 64 -5.04 -13.28 -4.59
CA PHE A 64 -4.73 -11.85 -4.64
C PHE A 64 -3.43 -11.51 -5.36
N GLY A 65 -2.57 -12.50 -5.64
CA GLY A 65 -1.34 -12.31 -6.38
C GLY A 65 -0.11 -11.93 -5.54
N GLY A 66 -0.19 -12.00 -4.21
CA GLY A 66 0.92 -11.70 -3.31
C GLY A 66 0.50 -11.12 -1.98
N VAL A 67 1.47 -10.84 -1.11
CA VAL A 67 1.23 -10.25 0.23
C VAL A 67 0.69 -8.82 0.11
N GLY A 68 1.32 -7.97 -0.71
CA GLY A 68 0.90 -6.58 -0.89
C GLY A 68 -0.56 -6.47 -1.33
N PRO A 69 -0.95 -7.06 -2.49
CA PRO A 69 -2.34 -7.05 -2.95
C PRO A 69 -3.33 -7.67 -1.96
N LEU A 70 -2.92 -8.69 -1.19
CA LEU A 70 -3.76 -9.28 -0.16
C LEU A 70 -4.03 -8.31 0.99
N LEU A 71 -3.00 -7.61 1.47
CA LEU A 71 -3.14 -6.64 2.56
C LEU A 71 -3.95 -5.42 2.11
N ASP A 72 -3.74 -4.93 0.89
CA ASP A 72 -4.49 -3.78 0.32
C ASP A 72 -5.95 -4.13 -0.05
N ALA A 73 -6.29 -5.41 -0.21
CA ALA A 73 -7.60 -5.83 -0.65
C ALA A 73 -8.74 -5.24 0.21
N ALA A 74 -9.78 -4.74 -0.46
CA ALA A 74 -10.94 -4.17 0.21
C ALA A 74 -11.61 -5.20 1.15
N PRO A 75 -12.13 -4.78 2.31
CA PRO A 75 -12.79 -5.69 3.26
C PRO A 75 -13.91 -6.53 2.64
N GLN A 76 -14.63 -6.00 1.63
CA GLN A 76 -15.65 -6.72 0.89
C GLN A 76 -15.08 -7.90 0.10
N ALA A 77 -13.93 -7.72 -0.54
CA ALA A 77 -13.26 -8.79 -1.28
C ALA A 77 -12.76 -9.89 -0.34
N LEU A 78 -12.24 -9.51 0.84
CA LEU A 78 -11.80 -10.44 1.87
C LEU A 78 -12.99 -11.23 2.47
N ARG A 79 -14.16 -10.59 2.67
CA ARG A 79 -15.39 -11.27 3.08
C ARG A 79 -15.87 -12.29 2.05
N ALA A 80 -15.73 -11.97 0.76
CA ALA A 80 -16.11 -12.89 -0.32
C ALA A 80 -15.27 -14.18 -0.31
N GLU A 81 -14.03 -14.12 0.22
CA GLU A 81 -13.19 -15.31 0.45
C GLU A 81 -13.54 -16.05 1.77
N GLY A 82 -14.58 -15.65 2.46
CA GLY A 82 -15.07 -16.29 3.70
C GLY A 82 -14.28 -15.93 4.95
N LEU A 83 -13.51 -14.84 4.95
CA LEU A 83 -12.76 -14.39 6.13
C LEU A 83 -13.68 -13.73 7.15
N SER A 84 -13.45 -14.02 8.43
CA SER A 84 -14.16 -13.37 9.54
C SER A 84 -13.68 -11.91 9.72
N GLU A 85 -14.49 -11.07 10.35
CA GLU A 85 -14.15 -9.68 10.66
C GLU A 85 -12.84 -9.59 11.47
N GLY A 86 -12.62 -10.51 12.41
CA GLY A 86 -11.37 -10.56 13.18
C GLY A 86 -10.14 -10.86 12.31
N THR A 87 -10.30 -11.75 11.32
CA THR A 87 -9.22 -12.07 10.37
C THR A 87 -8.94 -10.91 9.43
N ILE A 88 -9.99 -10.25 8.94
CA ILE A 88 -9.88 -9.04 8.11
C ILE A 88 -9.19 -7.93 8.91
N GLY A 89 -9.60 -7.72 10.17
CA GLY A 89 -8.95 -6.76 11.06
C GLY A 89 -7.46 -7.03 11.27
N ALA A 90 -7.05 -8.30 11.40
CA ALA A 90 -5.63 -8.65 11.54
C ALA A 90 -4.82 -8.33 10.26
N LEU A 91 -5.39 -8.55 9.07
CA LEU A 91 -4.75 -8.15 7.81
C LEU A 91 -4.65 -6.63 7.70
N LYS A 92 -5.72 -5.91 7.99
CA LYS A 92 -5.75 -4.44 7.89
C LYS A 92 -4.88 -3.73 8.92
N ILE A 93 -4.70 -4.28 10.13
CA ILE A 93 -3.76 -3.69 11.09
C ILE A 93 -2.30 -3.93 10.67
N ALA A 94 -2.00 -5.08 10.05
CA ALA A 94 -0.67 -5.33 9.50
C ALA A 94 -0.33 -4.35 8.38
N GLU A 95 -1.25 -4.12 7.43
CA GLU A 95 -1.14 -3.10 6.39
C GLU A 95 -0.91 -1.70 6.97
N ALA A 96 -1.81 -1.26 7.86
CA ALA A 96 -1.72 0.06 8.47
C ALA A 96 -0.40 0.27 9.24
N THR A 97 0.12 -0.78 9.88
CA THR A 97 1.40 -0.73 10.60
C THR A 97 2.57 -0.59 9.63
N ALA A 98 2.56 -1.35 8.53
CA ALA A 98 3.59 -1.26 7.50
C ALA A 98 3.61 0.14 6.84
N LEU A 99 2.45 0.68 6.47
CA LEU A 99 2.33 2.03 5.91
C LEU A 99 2.81 3.09 6.91
N ARG A 100 2.43 2.99 8.19
CA ARG A 100 2.88 3.91 9.23
C ARG A 100 4.40 3.89 9.41
N LEU A 101 5.01 2.69 9.35
CA LEU A 101 6.46 2.55 9.41
C LEU A 101 7.16 3.21 8.23
N LEU A 102 6.63 3.07 7.00
CA LEU A 102 7.17 3.73 5.83
C LEU A 102 6.99 5.25 5.90
N GLU A 103 5.86 5.74 6.41
CA GLU A 103 5.57 7.16 6.59
C GLU A 103 6.58 7.84 7.52
N THR A 104 7.00 7.17 8.61
CA THR A 104 8.01 7.72 9.53
C THR A 104 9.36 8.01 8.86
N LYS A 105 9.66 7.36 7.74
CA LYS A 105 10.91 7.61 7.00
C LYS A 105 10.91 8.92 6.21
N ILE A 106 9.72 9.48 5.94
CA ILE A 106 9.54 10.73 5.19
C ILE A 106 9.13 11.90 6.09
N GLU A 107 8.57 11.63 7.27
CA GLU A 107 8.20 12.66 8.24
C GLU A 107 9.40 13.47 8.72
N GLY A 108 9.22 14.79 8.83
CA GLY A 108 10.23 15.69 9.36
C GLY A 108 11.49 15.84 8.51
N ARG A 109 11.48 15.38 7.26
CA ARG A 109 12.60 15.46 6.31
C ARG A 109 12.17 16.13 5.00
N PRO A 110 13.09 16.84 4.31
CA PRO A 110 12.79 17.31 2.97
C PRO A 110 12.53 16.12 2.02
N ILE A 111 11.41 16.16 1.31
CA ILE A 111 10.97 15.07 0.42
C ILE A 111 12.05 14.75 -0.64
N LEU A 112 12.72 15.78 -1.17
CA LEU A 112 13.75 15.58 -2.20
C LEU A 112 14.98 14.82 -1.69
N SER A 113 15.27 14.86 -0.37
CA SER A 113 16.36 14.08 0.25
C SER A 113 15.94 12.67 0.67
N SER A 114 14.63 12.37 0.65
CA SER A 114 14.05 11.09 1.01
C SER A 114 13.22 10.51 -0.15
N TRP A 115 13.61 10.78 -1.39
CA TRP A 115 12.85 10.45 -2.60
C TRP A 115 12.54 8.95 -2.73
N ASP A 116 13.53 8.10 -2.47
CA ASP A 116 13.32 6.64 -2.51
C ASP A 116 12.34 6.19 -1.43
N ALA A 117 12.47 6.72 -0.21
CA ALA A 117 11.55 6.41 0.89
C ALA A 117 10.12 6.88 0.59
N LEU A 118 9.97 8.07 -0.02
CA LEU A 118 8.66 8.52 -0.52
C LEU A 118 8.10 7.55 -1.55
N GLY A 119 8.92 7.16 -2.52
CA GLY A 119 8.51 6.22 -3.55
C GLY A 119 8.08 4.87 -2.99
N ASP A 120 8.78 4.34 -1.98
CA ASP A 120 8.42 3.08 -1.31
C ASP A 120 7.10 3.20 -0.54
N TYR A 121 6.88 4.32 0.14
CA TYR A 121 5.61 4.63 0.79
C TYR A 121 4.46 4.69 -0.22
N LEU A 122 4.62 5.46 -1.31
CA LEU A 122 3.60 5.61 -2.34
C LEU A 122 3.29 4.28 -3.03
N GLN A 123 4.33 3.49 -3.32
CA GLN A 123 4.18 2.16 -3.91
C GLN A 123 3.35 1.26 -2.99
N ALA A 124 3.68 1.20 -1.70
CA ALA A 124 2.94 0.40 -0.74
C ALA A 124 1.49 0.90 -0.52
N ALA A 125 1.28 2.22 -0.60
CA ALA A 125 -0.02 2.82 -0.29
C ALA A 125 -1.02 2.82 -1.46
N MET A 126 -0.54 2.74 -2.72
CA MET A 126 -1.40 3.03 -3.87
C MET A 126 -1.33 1.99 -5.01
N SER A 127 -0.26 1.18 -5.11
CA SER A 127 -0.01 0.38 -6.31
C SER A 127 -1.03 -0.73 -6.59
N HIS A 128 -1.77 -1.16 -5.59
CA HIS A 128 -2.72 -2.27 -5.69
C HIS A 128 -4.19 -1.82 -5.60
N SER A 129 -4.43 -0.51 -5.43
CA SER A 129 -5.81 0.02 -5.40
C SER A 129 -6.52 -0.27 -6.74
N PRO A 130 -7.72 -0.86 -6.71
CA PRO A 130 -8.50 -1.15 -7.92
C PRO A 130 -9.17 0.10 -8.51
N VAL A 131 -9.09 1.22 -7.80
CA VAL A 131 -9.68 2.50 -8.19
C VAL A 131 -8.56 3.51 -8.38
N GLU A 132 -8.62 4.26 -9.47
CA GLU A 132 -7.69 5.36 -9.70
C GLU A 132 -7.90 6.47 -8.69
N GLU A 133 -6.82 6.94 -8.09
CA GLU A 133 -6.81 8.01 -7.10
C GLU A 133 -5.67 8.97 -7.44
N VAL A 134 -5.96 10.27 -7.45
CA VAL A 134 -4.96 11.32 -7.58
C VAL A 134 -4.77 11.99 -6.23
N ARG A 135 -3.53 11.99 -5.76
CA ARG A 135 -3.09 12.65 -4.53
C ARG A 135 -2.18 13.80 -4.84
N ILE A 136 -2.24 14.81 -4.01
CA ILE A 136 -1.29 15.93 -4.05
C ILE A 136 -0.51 15.97 -2.74
N LEU A 137 0.81 15.95 -2.86
CA LEU A 137 1.72 16.22 -1.76
C LEU A 137 2.04 17.71 -1.75
N PHE A 138 1.60 18.41 -0.72
CA PHE A 138 1.85 19.83 -0.53
C PHE A 138 3.11 20.05 0.29
N LEU A 139 4.02 20.90 -0.21
CA LEU A 139 5.33 21.09 0.37
C LEU A 139 5.56 22.57 0.74
N ASN A 140 6.27 22.81 1.84
CA ASN A 140 6.72 24.15 2.21
C ASN A 140 8.03 24.55 1.49
N ALA A 141 8.52 25.78 1.74
CA ALA A 141 9.72 26.30 1.12
C ALA A 141 11.02 25.50 1.41
N LYS A 142 11.00 24.60 2.40
CA LYS A 142 12.09 23.68 2.70
C LYS A 142 11.86 22.28 2.10
N ASN A 143 10.85 22.13 1.23
CA ASN A 143 10.40 20.86 0.66
C ASN A 143 9.96 19.83 1.72
N MET A 144 9.51 20.29 2.88
CA MET A 144 8.91 19.42 3.89
C MET A 144 7.45 19.19 3.56
N LEU A 145 6.97 17.99 3.79
CA LEU A 145 5.56 17.64 3.59
C LEU A 145 4.67 18.41 4.59
N ILE A 146 3.71 19.16 4.06
CA ILE A 146 2.66 19.82 4.85
C ILE A 146 1.43 18.92 4.94
N ALA A 147 1.01 18.38 3.79
CA ALA A 147 -0.17 17.52 3.67
C ALA A 147 -0.04 16.57 2.49
N ASN A 148 -0.67 15.40 2.60
CA ASN A 148 -0.86 14.41 1.55
C ASN A 148 -2.37 14.18 1.42
N GLU A 149 -2.99 14.72 0.38
CA GLU A 149 -4.45 14.73 0.24
C GLU A 149 -4.88 14.06 -1.06
N ALA A 150 -5.89 13.19 -0.97
CA ALA A 150 -6.58 12.68 -2.14
C ALA A 150 -7.48 13.80 -2.71
N MET A 151 -7.17 14.27 -3.90
CA MET A 151 -7.93 15.32 -4.58
C MET A 151 -8.99 14.77 -5.53
N TRP A 152 -8.83 13.51 -5.92
CA TRP A 152 -9.79 12.82 -6.76
C TRP A 152 -9.69 11.31 -6.58
N ARG A 153 -10.83 10.62 -6.72
CA ARG A 153 -10.95 9.16 -6.71
C ARG A 153 -12.15 8.75 -7.56
N GLY A 154 -11.94 7.87 -8.55
CA GLY A 154 -13.02 7.42 -9.42
C GLY A 154 -12.55 6.58 -10.59
N SER A 155 -13.44 6.34 -11.58
CA SER A 155 -13.09 5.72 -12.86
C SER A 155 -12.57 6.75 -13.85
N VAL A 156 -11.76 6.30 -14.80
CA VAL A 156 -11.03 7.11 -15.79
C VAL A 156 -11.93 8.04 -16.64
N ASP A 157 -13.24 7.77 -16.73
CA ASP A 157 -14.15 8.45 -17.65
C ASP A 157 -14.89 9.66 -17.09
N GLU A 158 -14.89 9.92 -15.78
CA GLU A 158 -15.87 10.87 -15.23
C GLU A 158 -15.35 12.05 -14.41
N ALA A 159 -14.10 12.12 -14.00
CA ALA A 159 -13.65 13.30 -13.25
C ALA A 159 -12.19 13.61 -13.47
N SER A 160 -11.92 14.77 -14.00
CA SER A 160 -10.57 15.34 -14.00
C SER A 160 -10.30 16.07 -12.69
N VAL A 161 -9.09 15.94 -12.17
CA VAL A 161 -8.59 16.83 -11.12
C VAL A 161 -8.72 18.29 -11.59
N HIS A 162 -9.43 19.09 -10.84
CA HIS A 162 -9.58 20.50 -11.20
C HIS A 162 -8.35 21.31 -10.74
N VAL A 163 -7.59 21.81 -11.69
CA VAL A 163 -6.38 22.63 -11.46
C VAL A 163 -6.64 23.74 -10.44
N ARG A 164 -7.79 24.43 -10.55
CA ARG A 164 -8.17 25.51 -9.62
C ARG A 164 -8.27 25.04 -8.17
N GLU A 165 -8.73 23.81 -7.93
CA GLU A 165 -8.90 23.25 -6.57
C GLU A 165 -7.57 22.92 -5.96
N VAL A 166 -6.65 22.33 -6.75
CA VAL A 166 -5.27 22.04 -6.32
C VAL A 166 -4.54 23.33 -5.95
N ILE A 167 -4.62 24.37 -6.80
CA ILE A 167 -3.97 25.65 -6.55
C ILE A 167 -4.59 26.36 -5.35
N ALA A 168 -5.92 26.38 -5.24
CA ALA A 168 -6.61 26.98 -4.07
C ALA A 168 -6.19 26.27 -2.77
N ARG A 169 -6.10 24.94 -2.81
CA ARG A 169 -5.68 24.16 -1.63
C ARG A 169 -4.20 24.41 -1.27
N ALA A 170 -3.33 24.50 -2.27
CA ALA A 170 -1.92 24.82 -2.05
C ALA A 170 -1.77 26.21 -1.38
N ILE A 171 -2.53 27.22 -1.84
CA ILE A 171 -2.53 28.57 -1.24
C ILE A 171 -3.05 28.49 0.21
N ALA A 172 -4.14 27.80 0.46
CA ALA A 172 -4.74 27.69 1.79
C ALA A 172 -3.79 27.02 2.80
N LEU A 173 -2.94 26.07 2.35
CA LEU A 173 -1.94 25.40 3.15
C LEU A 173 -0.60 26.19 3.26
N GLY A 174 -0.44 27.28 2.53
CA GLY A 174 0.84 28.00 2.44
C GLY A 174 1.92 27.17 1.74
N ALA A 175 1.54 26.25 0.87
CA ALA A 175 2.48 25.43 0.12
C ALA A 175 3.19 26.24 -0.96
N THR A 176 4.49 26.00 -1.15
CA THR A 176 5.30 26.62 -2.19
C THR A 176 5.66 25.65 -3.31
N ALA A 177 5.40 24.35 -3.09
CA ALA A 177 5.57 23.33 -4.11
C ALA A 177 4.56 22.20 -3.91
N ILE A 178 4.32 21.45 -4.98
CA ILE A 178 3.48 20.24 -4.99
C ILE A 178 4.18 19.11 -5.74
N ILE A 179 3.82 17.87 -5.37
CA ILE A 179 4.07 16.67 -6.17
C ILE A 179 2.70 16.04 -6.43
N ILE A 180 2.44 15.71 -7.69
CA ILE A 180 1.24 14.99 -8.09
C ILE A 180 1.58 13.50 -8.02
N VAL A 181 0.68 12.70 -7.49
CA VAL A 181 0.79 11.24 -7.46
C VAL A 181 -0.52 10.63 -7.88
N HIS A 182 -0.51 9.68 -8.78
CA HIS A 182 -1.69 8.85 -9.02
C HIS A 182 -1.31 7.39 -9.29
N ASN A 183 -2.27 6.50 -9.08
CA ASN A 183 -2.08 5.09 -9.36
C ASN A 183 -2.79 4.68 -10.64
N HIS A 184 -2.17 3.74 -11.38
CA HIS A 184 -2.78 3.06 -12.51
C HIS A 184 -3.25 1.65 -12.13
N PRO A 185 -4.56 1.40 -12.01
CA PRO A 185 -5.10 0.06 -11.76
C PRO A 185 -4.76 -0.96 -12.85
N SER A 186 -4.39 -0.50 -14.06
CA SER A 186 -3.92 -1.37 -15.16
C SER A 186 -2.62 -2.12 -14.83
N GLY A 187 -1.85 -1.62 -13.85
CA GLY A 187 -0.54 -2.17 -13.51
C GLY A 187 0.64 -1.56 -14.26
N ASP A 188 0.42 -0.78 -15.32
CA ASP A 188 1.46 -0.08 -16.09
C ASP A 188 1.66 1.35 -15.59
N PRO A 189 2.86 1.74 -15.11
CA PRO A 189 3.14 3.11 -14.63
C PRO A 189 3.41 4.12 -15.75
N SER A 190 3.20 3.78 -17.01
CA SER A 190 3.44 4.71 -18.13
C SER A 190 2.44 5.87 -18.13
N PRO A 191 2.91 7.15 -18.21
CA PRO A 191 2.03 8.31 -18.22
C PRO A 191 1.17 8.37 -19.47
N SER A 192 -0.10 8.67 -19.30
CA SER A 192 -1.03 8.93 -20.40
C SER A 192 -0.87 10.36 -20.93
N GLN A 193 -1.47 10.64 -22.10
CA GLN A 193 -1.53 12.00 -22.63
C GLN A 193 -2.36 12.95 -21.76
N GLN A 194 -3.32 12.41 -21.00
CA GLN A 194 -4.12 13.19 -20.07
C GLN A 194 -3.29 13.60 -18.84
N ASP A 195 -2.45 12.71 -18.31
CA ASP A 195 -1.54 13.00 -17.21
C ASP A 195 -0.55 14.10 -17.59
N ILE A 196 -0.02 14.04 -18.81
CA ILE A 196 0.91 15.06 -19.32
C ILE A 196 0.20 16.41 -19.44
N ARG A 197 -1.04 16.45 -19.95
CA ARG A 197 -1.80 17.69 -20.04
C ARG A 197 -2.11 18.27 -18.67
N LEU A 198 -2.70 17.49 -17.76
CA LEU A 198 -2.98 17.90 -16.39
C LEU A 198 -1.74 18.50 -15.70
N THR A 199 -0.60 17.83 -15.86
CA THR A 199 0.63 18.28 -15.23
C THR A 199 1.10 19.62 -15.78
N ARG A 200 1.01 19.83 -17.10
CA ARG A 200 1.34 21.10 -17.75
C ARG A 200 0.41 22.22 -17.31
N ASP A 201 -0.88 21.95 -17.23
CA ASP A 201 -1.88 22.92 -16.76
C ASP A 201 -1.60 23.32 -15.30
N LEU A 202 -1.21 22.38 -14.44
CA LEU A 202 -0.81 22.65 -13.06
C LEU A 202 0.50 23.46 -12.98
N ILE A 203 1.49 23.15 -13.81
CA ILE A 203 2.73 23.93 -13.90
C ILE A 203 2.45 25.37 -14.31
N ASP A 204 1.61 25.58 -15.33
CA ASP A 204 1.30 26.92 -15.83
C ASP A 204 0.50 27.74 -14.81
N ALA A 205 -0.52 27.13 -14.18
CA ALA A 205 -1.26 27.78 -13.12
C ALA A 205 -0.41 28.07 -11.88
N GLY A 206 0.40 27.13 -11.46
CA GLY A 206 1.30 27.25 -10.30
C GLY A 206 2.36 28.32 -10.46
N ARG A 207 2.89 28.50 -11.68
CA ARG A 207 3.91 29.52 -11.99
C ARG A 207 3.48 30.93 -11.59
N HIS A 208 2.23 31.30 -11.91
CA HIS A 208 1.70 32.61 -11.56
C HIS A 208 1.48 32.80 -10.06
N MET A 209 1.24 31.71 -9.34
CA MET A 209 1.02 31.69 -7.90
C MET A 209 2.30 31.39 -7.10
N LYS A 210 3.46 31.25 -7.78
CA LYS A 210 4.73 30.87 -7.17
C LYS A 210 4.67 29.51 -6.44
N ILE A 211 3.90 28.58 -6.99
CA ILE A 211 3.81 27.20 -6.54
C ILE A 211 4.50 26.32 -7.58
N ALA A 212 5.61 25.68 -7.21
CA ALA A 212 6.35 24.81 -8.11
C ALA A 212 5.70 23.42 -8.18
N VAL A 213 5.61 22.83 -9.37
CA VAL A 213 5.34 21.40 -9.53
C VAL A 213 6.70 20.69 -9.58
N HIS A 214 7.02 19.92 -8.55
CA HIS A 214 8.32 19.24 -8.47
C HIS A 214 8.38 18.00 -9.31
N ASP A 215 7.28 17.22 -9.34
CA ASP A 215 7.16 16.01 -10.15
C ASP A 215 5.69 15.58 -10.28
N HIS A 216 5.46 14.64 -11.19
CA HIS A 216 4.27 13.82 -11.26
C HIS A 216 4.70 12.36 -11.27
N VAL A 217 4.34 11.63 -10.21
CA VAL A 217 4.70 10.22 -9.99
C VAL A 217 3.49 9.35 -10.27
N ILE A 218 3.67 8.36 -11.14
CA ILE A 218 2.64 7.37 -11.43
C ILE A 218 3.06 6.06 -10.77
N VAL A 219 2.15 5.47 -10.01
CA VAL A 219 2.36 4.25 -9.23
C VAL A 219 1.50 3.14 -9.79
N ALA A 220 2.05 1.95 -9.99
CA ALA A 220 1.33 0.80 -10.48
C ALA A 220 1.91 -0.51 -9.95
N ALA A 221 1.25 -1.63 -10.15
CA ALA A 221 1.71 -2.94 -9.68
C ALA A 221 3.10 -3.31 -10.24
N GLN A 222 3.44 -2.88 -11.47
CA GLN A 222 4.73 -3.16 -12.11
C GLN A 222 5.84 -2.18 -11.70
N GLY A 223 5.54 -1.20 -10.84
CA GLY A 223 6.51 -0.21 -10.38
C GLY A 223 5.98 1.22 -10.40
N ARG A 224 6.89 2.18 -10.49
CA ARG A 224 6.57 3.60 -10.52
C ARG A 224 7.36 4.35 -11.60
N SER A 225 6.80 5.43 -12.11
CA SER A 225 7.48 6.35 -13.03
C SER A 225 7.43 7.78 -12.50
N SER A 226 8.43 8.58 -12.87
CA SER A 226 8.53 10.01 -12.61
C SER A 226 8.53 10.74 -13.94
N MET A 227 7.58 11.62 -14.18
CA MET A 227 7.50 12.39 -15.42
C MET A 227 8.68 13.33 -15.57
N LYS A 228 9.21 13.86 -14.44
CA LYS A 228 10.42 14.66 -14.44
C LYS A 228 11.65 13.85 -14.85
N ALA A 229 11.83 12.64 -14.31
CA ALA A 229 12.94 11.77 -14.70
C ALA A 229 12.85 11.34 -16.17
N MET A 230 11.64 11.26 -16.72
CA MET A 230 11.39 10.97 -18.13
C MET A 230 11.55 12.19 -19.05
N GLY A 231 11.77 13.39 -18.51
CA GLY A 231 11.91 14.64 -19.28
C GLY A 231 10.60 15.14 -19.91
N LEU A 232 9.45 14.78 -19.34
CA LEU A 232 8.13 15.17 -19.86
C LEU A 232 7.65 16.52 -19.29
N ILE A 233 8.28 16.94 -18.18
CA ILE A 233 8.01 18.21 -17.47
C ILE A 233 9.30 18.85 -17.00
#